data_f9a8151b45eb554caeb4d3e844d23f58
#
_entry.id   f9a8151b45eb554caeb4d3e844d23f58
#
_cell.length_a   1.000
_cell.length_b   1.000
_cell.length_c   1.000
_cell.angle_alpha   90.00
_cell.angle_beta   90.00
_cell.angle_gamma   90.00
#
_symmetry.space_group_name_H-M   'P 1'
#
loop_
_entity.id
_entity.type
_entity.pdbx_description
1 polymer ?
#
loop_
_entity_poly.entity_id
_entity_poly.type
_entity_poly.pdbx_seq_one_letter_code
_entity_poly.pdbx_strand_id
1 'polypeptide(L)'
;GLSAPDQVRLEELTNKSTASALALSQVEGRLASLTDDVPALDEQRRELQDKSMQHSGKLAELSARLEALRAMQEKVQTEGKLKPWLAQHGLESLQGLWTQIHIESGWETALEAALREKLNALEVGRIDTVRAFAGDAPPSKLAFYTRPAAALPSTHNTLPRLSELLRLGDAGLKALLGDWLEGVYTAGSFDEALANRAKLSHGEVIMTREG
;
A
#
# COMPACT_ATOMS: atom_id res chain seq x y z
N GLY A 1 -38.45 42.07 81.13
CA GLY A 1 -38.52 42.88 79.95
C GLY A 1 -38.00 42.15 78.76
N LEU A 2 -38.92 41.75 77.80
CA LEU A 2 -38.51 41.25 76.49
C LEU A 2 -38.07 42.47 75.65
N SER A 3 -36.84 42.45 75.21
CA SER A 3 -36.27 43.45 74.30
C SER A 3 -37.10 43.48 73.03
N ALA A 4 -37.55 44.64 72.52
CA ALA A 4 -38.19 44.82 71.28
C ALA A 4 -37.30 44.27 70.16
N PRO A 5 -37.87 43.53 69.20
CA PRO A 5 -37.08 43.00 68.09
C PRO A 5 -36.40 44.14 67.31
N ASP A 6 -35.14 44.01 67.04
CA ASP A 6 -34.37 44.98 66.24
C ASP A 6 -34.94 44.96 64.79
N GLN A 7 -35.78 45.96 64.50
CA GLN A 7 -36.46 46.09 63.22
C GLN A 7 -35.47 46.20 62.02
N VAL A 8 -34.33 46.83 62.16
CA VAL A 8 -33.30 47.00 61.22
C VAL A 8 -32.69 45.61 60.82
N ARG A 9 -32.50 44.78 61.86
CA ARG A 9 -31.99 43.42 61.68
C ARG A 9 -32.99 42.52 60.99
N LEU A 10 -34.25 42.68 61.24
CA LEU A 10 -35.31 41.94 60.65
C LEU A 10 -35.50 42.29 59.18
N GLU A 11 -35.41 43.58 58.81
CA GLU A 11 -35.42 44.05 57.43
C GLU A 11 -34.17 43.54 56.67
N GLU A 12 -33.02 43.57 57.28
CA GLU A 12 -31.76 43.05 56.69
C GLU A 12 -31.86 41.55 56.38
N LEU A 13 -32.40 40.75 57.30
CA LEU A 13 -32.61 39.31 57.12
C LEU A 13 -33.66 39.03 56.08
N THR A 14 -34.74 39.80 56.02
CA THR A 14 -35.81 39.67 55.02
C THR A 14 -35.27 39.98 53.64
N ASN A 15 -34.47 41.04 53.50
CA ASN A 15 -33.83 41.40 52.25
C ASN A 15 -32.84 40.32 51.79
N LYS A 16 -32.05 39.75 52.68
CA LYS A 16 -31.16 38.62 52.37
C LYS A 16 -31.95 37.37 51.95
N SER A 17 -33.05 37.08 52.66
CA SER A 17 -33.89 35.94 52.35
C SER A 17 -34.51 36.07 50.92
N THR A 18 -35.08 37.25 50.60
CA THR A 18 -35.67 37.51 49.29
C THR A 18 -34.61 37.47 48.18
N ALA A 19 -33.41 38.05 48.39
CA ALA A 19 -32.32 37.99 47.42
C ALA A 19 -31.84 36.55 47.21
N SER A 20 -31.74 35.75 48.29
CA SER A 20 -31.34 34.34 48.18
C SER A 20 -32.43 33.50 47.45
N ALA A 21 -33.69 33.76 47.73
CA ALA A 21 -34.80 33.07 47.03
C ALA A 21 -34.82 33.39 45.54
N LEU A 22 -34.56 34.66 45.17
CA LEU A 22 -34.45 35.07 43.76
C LEU A 22 -33.27 34.39 43.08
N ALA A 23 -32.09 34.37 43.71
CA ALA A 23 -30.91 33.71 43.22
C ALA A 23 -31.13 32.21 43.03
N LEU A 24 -31.78 31.55 44.00
CA LEU A 24 -32.11 30.13 43.93
C LEU A 24 -33.02 29.84 42.69
N SER A 25 -34.11 30.61 42.54
CA SER A 25 -35.03 30.45 41.41
C SER A 25 -34.32 30.65 40.07
N GLN A 26 -33.38 31.60 39.96
CA GLN A 26 -32.57 31.78 38.74
C GLN A 26 -31.68 30.59 38.45
N VAL A 27 -31.01 30.05 39.49
CA VAL A 27 -30.11 28.88 39.32
C VAL A 27 -30.95 27.62 38.95
N GLU A 28 -32.08 27.42 39.60
CA GLU A 28 -32.99 26.31 39.28
C GLU A 28 -33.52 26.37 37.83
N GLY A 29 -33.90 27.58 37.36
CA GLY A 29 -34.29 27.78 35.96
C GLY A 29 -33.19 27.49 34.98
N ARG A 30 -31.95 27.92 35.32
CA ARG A 30 -30.78 27.63 34.48
C ARG A 30 -30.41 26.13 34.48
N LEU A 31 -30.56 25.48 35.66
CA LEU A 31 -30.33 24.05 35.76
C LEU A 31 -31.33 23.25 34.90
N ALA A 32 -32.61 23.62 34.94
CA ALA A 32 -33.64 22.98 34.13
C ALA A 32 -33.32 23.12 32.61
N SER A 33 -33.01 24.35 32.14
CA SER A 33 -32.63 24.59 30.75
C SER A 33 -31.40 23.74 30.36
N LEU A 34 -30.36 23.71 31.16
CA LEU A 34 -29.17 22.90 30.86
C LEU A 34 -29.45 21.39 30.86
N THR A 35 -30.37 20.94 31.73
CA THR A 35 -30.75 19.51 31.78
C THR A 35 -31.45 19.08 30.48
N ASP A 36 -32.18 19.98 29.83
CA ASP A 36 -32.86 19.73 28.54
C ASP A 36 -31.86 19.93 27.35
N ASP A 37 -31.03 20.95 27.41
CA ASP A 37 -30.11 21.31 26.32
C ASP A 37 -28.97 20.27 26.14
N VAL A 38 -28.41 19.74 27.22
CA VAL A 38 -27.27 18.82 27.17
C VAL A 38 -27.60 17.55 26.39
N PRO A 39 -28.70 16.82 26.62
CA PRO A 39 -29.05 15.64 25.84
C PRO A 39 -29.27 15.94 24.35
N ALA A 40 -29.92 17.10 24.05
CA ALA A 40 -30.17 17.50 22.68
C ALA A 40 -28.86 17.78 21.90
N LEU A 41 -27.91 18.45 22.56
CA LEU A 41 -26.59 18.71 22.00
C LEU A 41 -25.75 17.42 21.84
N ASP A 42 -25.85 16.50 22.79
CA ASP A 42 -25.19 15.21 22.70
C ASP A 42 -25.72 14.38 21.52
N GLU A 43 -27.01 14.40 21.26
CA GLU A 43 -27.60 13.71 20.09
C GLU A 43 -27.13 14.35 18.78
N GLN A 44 -27.15 15.69 18.69
CA GLN A 44 -26.64 16.39 17.51
C GLN A 44 -25.14 16.08 17.27
N ARG A 45 -24.37 16.01 18.33
CA ARG A 45 -22.96 15.64 18.24
C ARG A 45 -22.77 14.23 17.67
N ARG A 46 -23.56 13.26 18.12
CA ARG A 46 -23.52 11.87 17.60
C ARG A 46 -23.88 11.82 16.13
N GLU A 47 -24.99 12.48 15.74
CA GLU A 47 -25.40 12.53 14.32
C GLU A 47 -24.32 13.16 13.42
N LEU A 48 -23.69 14.25 13.86
CA LEU A 48 -22.62 14.90 13.13
C LEU A 48 -21.37 14.02 13.03
N GLN A 49 -21.09 13.28 14.09
CA GLN A 49 -19.95 12.34 14.13
C GLN A 49 -20.16 11.18 13.16
N ASP A 50 -21.38 10.63 13.10
CA ASP A 50 -21.74 9.55 12.16
C ASP A 50 -21.69 10.05 10.70
N LYS A 51 -22.22 11.23 10.42
CA LYS A 51 -22.11 11.87 9.09
C LYS A 51 -20.67 12.09 8.70
N SER A 52 -19.83 12.56 9.63
CA SER A 52 -18.39 12.76 9.39
C SER A 52 -17.68 11.44 9.05
N MET A 53 -17.97 10.36 9.78
CA MET A 53 -17.42 9.02 9.49
C MET A 53 -17.86 8.52 8.11
N GLN A 54 -19.15 8.66 7.77
CA GLN A 54 -19.66 8.27 6.46
C GLN A 54 -18.98 9.03 5.30
N HIS A 55 -18.83 10.36 5.46
CA HIS A 55 -18.16 11.18 4.45
C HIS A 55 -16.67 10.84 4.33
N SER A 56 -16.00 10.57 5.45
CA SER A 56 -14.59 10.15 5.44
C SER A 56 -14.41 8.80 4.74
N GLY A 57 -15.30 7.85 4.98
CA GLY A 57 -15.31 6.56 4.29
C GLY A 57 -15.52 6.70 2.78
N LYS A 58 -16.51 7.50 2.36
CA LYS A 58 -16.74 7.81 0.95
C LYS A 58 -15.55 8.50 0.28
N LEU A 59 -14.92 9.42 0.98
CA LEU A 59 -13.75 10.14 0.46
C LEU A 59 -12.57 9.20 0.26
N ALA A 60 -12.32 8.29 1.20
CA ALA A 60 -11.29 7.26 1.07
C ALA A 60 -11.56 6.32 -0.12
N GLU A 61 -12.80 5.86 -0.29
CA GLU A 61 -13.20 5.01 -1.42
C GLU A 61 -13.01 5.72 -2.77
N LEU A 62 -13.49 6.96 -2.89
CA LEU A 62 -13.35 7.74 -4.13
C LEU A 62 -11.90 8.07 -4.44
N SER A 63 -11.08 8.35 -3.41
CA SER A 63 -9.64 8.61 -3.59
C SER A 63 -8.92 7.36 -4.10
N ALA A 64 -9.18 6.19 -3.51
CA ALA A 64 -8.60 4.93 -3.97
C ALA A 64 -9.01 4.60 -5.42
N ARG A 65 -10.29 4.83 -5.76
CA ARG A 65 -10.78 4.64 -7.13
C ARG A 65 -10.14 5.59 -8.13
N LEU A 66 -9.96 6.86 -7.74
CA LEU A 66 -9.27 7.86 -8.57
C LEU A 66 -7.83 7.47 -8.85
N GLU A 67 -7.09 7.03 -7.83
CA GLU A 67 -5.71 6.57 -7.99
C GLU A 67 -5.61 5.35 -8.89
N ALA A 68 -6.50 4.37 -8.72
CA ALA A 68 -6.55 3.20 -9.59
C ALA A 68 -6.82 3.58 -11.06
N LEU A 69 -7.77 4.48 -11.33
CA LEU A 69 -8.06 4.97 -12.68
C LEU A 69 -6.89 5.75 -13.28
N ARG A 70 -6.20 6.57 -12.50
CA ARG A 70 -4.99 7.30 -12.94
C ARG A 70 -3.87 6.35 -13.31
N ALA A 71 -3.63 5.33 -12.48
CA ALA A 71 -2.63 4.30 -12.78
C ALA A 71 -2.96 3.53 -14.08
N MET A 72 -4.23 3.18 -14.29
CA MET A 72 -4.67 2.55 -15.55
C MET A 72 -4.48 3.49 -16.75
N GLN A 73 -4.83 4.77 -16.62
CA GLN A 73 -4.65 5.76 -17.70
C GLN A 73 -3.17 5.94 -18.04
N GLU A 74 -2.31 6.02 -17.03
CA GLU A 74 -0.86 6.14 -17.22
C GLU A 74 -0.29 4.88 -17.91
N LYS A 75 -0.75 3.70 -17.51
CA LYS A 75 -0.37 2.44 -18.15
C LYS A 75 -0.75 2.42 -19.63
N VAL A 76 -1.99 2.78 -19.98
CA VAL A 76 -2.47 2.83 -21.36
C VAL A 76 -1.69 3.87 -22.19
N GLN A 77 -1.42 5.05 -21.65
CA GLN A 77 -0.62 6.07 -22.33
C GLN A 77 0.83 5.62 -22.55
N THR A 78 1.40 4.95 -21.56
CA THR A 78 2.77 4.44 -21.61
C THR A 78 2.90 3.32 -22.65
N GLU A 79 1.98 2.36 -22.66
CA GLU A 79 1.92 1.30 -23.69
C GLU A 79 1.69 1.88 -25.09
N GLY A 80 0.85 2.90 -25.20
CA GLY A 80 0.59 3.61 -26.48
C GLY A 80 1.82 4.33 -27.03
N LYS A 81 2.73 4.78 -26.18
CA LYS A 81 4.00 5.42 -26.59
C LYS A 81 5.12 4.40 -26.84
N LEU A 82 5.09 3.26 -26.14
CA LEU A 82 6.12 2.24 -26.24
C LEU A 82 6.14 1.57 -27.60
N LYS A 83 4.98 1.23 -28.18
CA LYS A 83 4.89 0.59 -29.50
C LYS A 83 5.53 1.41 -30.63
N PRO A 84 5.22 2.72 -30.78
CA PRO A 84 5.90 3.56 -31.78
C PRO A 84 7.40 3.64 -31.56
N TRP A 85 7.85 3.74 -30.30
CA TRP A 85 9.26 3.77 -29.96
C TRP A 85 9.99 2.45 -30.34
N LEU A 86 9.36 1.30 -30.06
CA LEU A 86 9.90 -0.01 -30.48
C LEU A 86 10.01 -0.12 -31.98
N ALA A 87 8.99 0.34 -32.73
CA ALA A 87 9.00 0.36 -34.18
C ALA A 87 10.13 1.24 -34.74
N GLN A 88 10.30 2.44 -34.19
CA GLN A 88 11.36 3.38 -34.57
C GLN A 88 12.77 2.78 -34.41
N HIS A 89 12.96 1.94 -33.39
CA HIS A 89 14.23 1.29 -33.11
C HIS A 89 14.36 -0.13 -33.68
N GLY A 90 13.38 -0.59 -34.48
CA GLY A 90 13.41 -1.93 -35.06
C GLY A 90 13.25 -3.08 -34.06
N LEU A 91 12.64 -2.81 -32.90
CA LEU A 91 12.48 -3.74 -31.78
C LEU A 91 11.05 -4.32 -31.72
N GLU A 92 10.16 -3.97 -32.66
CA GLU A 92 8.74 -4.33 -32.65
C GLU A 92 8.49 -5.84 -32.75
N SER A 93 9.43 -6.59 -33.31
CA SER A 93 9.33 -8.06 -33.42
C SER A 93 9.82 -8.79 -32.18
N LEU A 94 10.46 -8.09 -31.25
CA LEU A 94 10.98 -8.71 -30.03
C LEU A 94 9.83 -8.99 -29.05
N GLN A 95 9.86 -10.18 -28.51
CA GLN A 95 8.89 -10.61 -27.50
C GLN A 95 9.50 -10.50 -26.10
N GLY A 96 8.66 -10.16 -25.13
CA GLY A 96 9.07 -10.14 -23.73
C GLY A 96 9.48 -11.53 -23.24
N LEU A 97 10.41 -11.55 -22.30
CA LEU A 97 10.97 -12.79 -21.73
C LEU A 97 9.87 -13.75 -21.22
N TRP A 98 8.77 -13.21 -20.68
CA TRP A 98 7.64 -13.98 -20.16
C TRP A 98 7.05 -14.97 -21.18
N THR A 99 7.14 -14.70 -22.49
CA THR A 99 6.64 -15.60 -23.52
C THR A 99 7.46 -16.87 -23.67
N GLN A 100 8.68 -16.87 -23.16
CA GLN A 100 9.65 -17.97 -23.27
C GLN A 100 9.84 -18.73 -21.95
N ILE A 101 9.18 -18.29 -20.87
CA ILE A 101 9.33 -18.85 -19.53
C ILE A 101 8.09 -19.65 -19.16
N HIS A 102 8.30 -20.84 -18.62
CA HIS A 102 7.26 -21.65 -18.00
C HIS A 102 7.74 -22.05 -16.61
N ILE A 103 6.85 -21.91 -15.64
CA ILE A 103 7.10 -22.29 -14.24
C ILE A 103 6.09 -23.35 -13.80
N GLU A 104 6.42 -24.07 -12.76
CA GLU A 104 5.48 -25.00 -12.13
C GLU A 104 4.23 -24.28 -11.65
N SER A 105 3.07 -24.92 -11.93
CA SER A 105 1.75 -24.31 -11.65
C SER A 105 1.60 -23.92 -10.17
N GLY A 106 1.09 -22.70 -9.96
CA GLY A 106 0.88 -22.09 -8.65
C GLY A 106 2.07 -21.27 -8.15
N TRP A 107 3.14 -21.13 -8.96
CA TRP A 107 4.31 -20.29 -8.62
C TRP A 107 4.45 -19.06 -9.53
N GLU A 108 3.46 -18.81 -10.39
CA GLU A 108 3.45 -17.69 -11.32
C GLU A 108 3.56 -16.34 -10.60
N THR A 109 2.81 -16.16 -9.51
CA THR A 109 2.82 -14.92 -8.71
C THR A 109 4.17 -14.69 -8.04
N ALA A 110 4.81 -15.75 -7.52
CA ALA A 110 6.15 -15.66 -6.96
C ALA A 110 7.20 -15.28 -8.00
N LEU A 111 7.10 -15.84 -9.21
CA LEU A 111 8.00 -15.50 -10.31
C LEU A 111 7.83 -14.04 -10.74
N GLU A 112 6.58 -13.57 -10.86
CA GLU A 112 6.28 -12.16 -11.17
C GLU A 112 6.85 -11.23 -10.10
N ALA A 113 6.64 -11.55 -8.82
CA ALA A 113 7.17 -10.77 -7.70
C ALA A 113 8.70 -10.73 -7.67
N ALA A 114 9.37 -11.82 -8.05
CA ALA A 114 10.82 -11.90 -8.10
C ALA A 114 11.43 -11.14 -9.29
N LEU A 115 10.87 -11.31 -10.48
CA LEU A 115 11.43 -10.73 -11.71
C LEU A 115 10.95 -9.31 -11.99
N ARG A 116 9.73 -8.96 -11.58
CA ARG A 116 9.14 -7.63 -11.78
C ARG A 116 9.25 -7.17 -13.25
N GLU A 117 9.84 -5.98 -13.48
CA GLU A 117 10.02 -5.41 -14.82
C GLU A 117 10.88 -6.30 -15.74
N LYS A 118 11.74 -7.15 -15.20
CA LYS A 118 12.57 -8.07 -15.98
C LYS A 118 11.75 -9.12 -16.76
N LEU A 119 10.53 -9.42 -16.31
CA LEU A 119 9.62 -10.30 -17.04
C LEU A 119 9.32 -9.83 -18.47
N ASN A 120 9.26 -8.51 -18.67
CA ASN A 120 9.04 -7.89 -19.96
C ASN A 120 10.34 -7.52 -20.69
N ALA A 121 11.49 -7.99 -20.19
CA ALA A 121 12.79 -7.71 -20.81
C ALA A 121 12.85 -8.24 -22.24
N LEU A 122 13.45 -7.46 -23.13
CA LEU A 122 13.62 -7.79 -24.54
C LEU A 122 15.01 -8.37 -24.80
N GLU A 123 15.05 -9.44 -25.59
CA GLU A 123 16.30 -10.06 -26.00
C GLU A 123 16.97 -9.21 -27.08
N VAL A 124 18.25 -8.86 -26.87
CA VAL A 124 19.08 -8.21 -27.87
C VAL A 124 20.29 -9.07 -28.18
N GLY A 125 20.73 -9.06 -29.43
CA GLY A 125 21.88 -9.87 -29.83
C GLY A 125 23.19 -9.48 -29.13
N ARG A 126 23.34 -8.19 -28.83
CA ARG A 126 24.48 -7.64 -28.09
C ARG A 126 24.01 -6.54 -27.16
N ILE A 127 24.40 -6.60 -25.89
CA ILE A 127 23.97 -5.61 -24.90
C ILE A 127 24.45 -4.20 -25.22
N ASP A 128 25.60 -4.07 -25.92
CA ASP A 128 26.13 -2.77 -26.33
C ASP A 128 25.21 -1.99 -27.27
N THR A 129 24.29 -2.64 -27.98
CA THR A 129 23.30 -1.96 -28.83
C THR A 129 22.39 -1.04 -28.04
N VAL A 130 22.21 -1.31 -26.75
CA VAL A 130 21.38 -0.48 -25.85
C VAL A 130 21.97 0.94 -25.70
N ARG A 131 23.25 1.15 -25.96
CA ARG A 131 23.88 2.48 -25.96
C ARG A 131 23.25 3.44 -26.97
N ALA A 132 22.71 2.90 -28.07
CA ALA A 132 22.03 3.72 -29.08
C ALA A 132 20.76 4.41 -28.53
N PHE A 133 20.19 3.89 -27.45
CA PHE A 133 18.99 4.44 -26.83
C PHE A 133 19.29 5.51 -25.78
N ALA A 134 20.56 5.83 -25.52
CA ALA A 134 20.94 6.84 -24.53
C ALA A 134 20.44 8.25 -24.90
N GLY A 135 20.31 8.53 -26.21
CA GLY A 135 19.80 9.81 -26.72
C GLY A 135 18.28 9.85 -26.91
N ASP A 136 17.63 8.70 -26.91
CA ASP A 136 16.18 8.53 -27.07
C ASP A 136 15.70 7.37 -26.20
N ALA A 137 15.56 7.64 -24.92
CA ALA A 137 15.21 6.65 -23.92
C ALA A 137 13.77 6.12 -24.12
N PRO A 138 13.50 4.84 -23.83
CA PRO A 138 12.15 4.30 -23.91
C PRO A 138 11.19 5.09 -23.00
N PRO A 139 9.94 5.28 -23.43
CA PRO A 139 8.94 6.07 -22.69
C PRO A 139 8.45 5.38 -21.41
N SER A 140 8.88 4.14 -21.18
CA SER A 140 8.58 3.36 -19.98
C SER A 140 9.81 2.59 -19.52
N LYS A 141 9.74 2.06 -18.29
CA LYS A 141 10.77 1.15 -17.81
C LYS A 141 10.83 -0.09 -18.70
N LEU A 142 11.97 -0.30 -19.33
CA LEU A 142 12.23 -1.42 -20.23
C LEU A 142 13.59 -2.03 -19.88
N ALA A 143 13.64 -3.35 -19.77
CA ALA A 143 14.86 -4.09 -19.56
C ALA A 143 15.30 -4.79 -20.83
N PHE A 144 16.60 -4.93 -21.02
CA PHE A 144 17.18 -5.68 -22.12
C PHE A 144 18.09 -6.77 -21.58
N TYR A 145 18.17 -7.89 -22.29
CA TYR A 145 19.06 -8.97 -21.93
C TYR A 145 19.72 -9.60 -23.13
N THR A 146 20.82 -10.27 -22.89
CA THR A 146 21.45 -11.22 -23.82
C THR A 146 21.58 -12.56 -23.10
N ARG A 147 21.52 -13.65 -23.84
CA ARG A 147 21.74 -14.99 -23.27
C ARG A 147 23.22 -15.14 -22.90
N PRO A 148 23.56 -15.46 -21.66
CA PRO A 148 24.95 -15.73 -21.28
C PRO A 148 25.43 -17.03 -21.90
N ALA A 149 26.73 -17.09 -22.22
CA ALA A 149 27.35 -18.27 -22.81
C ALA A 149 27.49 -19.43 -21.78
N ALA A 150 27.57 -19.11 -20.51
CA ALA A 150 27.67 -20.07 -19.42
C ALA A 150 26.95 -19.58 -18.16
N ALA A 151 26.46 -20.50 -17.35
CA ALA A 151 25.92 -20.19 -16.05
C ALA A 151 27.04 -19.75 -15.08
N LEU A 152 26.73 -18.74 -14.24
CA LEU A 152 27.59 -18.36 -13.14
C LEU A 152 27.53 -19.41 -12.01
N PRO A 153 28.58 -19.56 -11.21
CA PRO A 153 28.55 -20.43 -10.04
C PRO A 153 27.53 -19.91 -9.03
N SER A 154 26.66 -20.79 -8.57
CA SER A 154 25.61 -20.42 -7.62
C SER A 154 26.10 -20.52 -6.17
N THR A 155 25.45 -19.76 -5.27
CA THR A 155 25.72 -19.80 -3.83
C THR A 155 25.28 -21.12 -3.20
N HIS A 156 25.99 -21.55 -2.16
CA HIS A 156 25.72 -22.81 -1.47
C HIS A 156 24.69 -22.64 -0.34
N ASN A 157 23.43 -22.44 -0.69
CA ASN A 157 22.34 -22.53 0.28
C ASN A 157 21.56 -23.83 0.03
N THR A 158 21.07 -24.44 1.11
CA THR A 158 20.34 -25.71 1.07
C THR A 158 18.82 -25.54 0.86
N LEU A 159 18.35 -24.28 0.77
CA LEU A 159 16.94 -24.01 0.57
C LEU A 159 16.52 -24.28 -0.88
N PRO A 160 15.27 -24.73 -1.12
CA PRO A 160 14.74 -24.91 -2.46
C PRO A 160 14.72 -23.59 -3.24
N ARG A 161 15.18 -23.59 -4.48
CA ARG A 161 15.34 -22.38 -5.30
C ARG A 161 14.14 -22.17 -6.22
N LEU A 162 13.72 -20.93 -6.38
CA LEU A 162 12.65 -20.59 -7.33
C LEU A 162 13.06 -20.93 -8.77
N SER A 163 14.34 -20.78 -9.12
CA SER A 163 14.87 -21.11 -10.44
C SER A 163 14.75 -22.59 -10.81
N GLU A 164 14.71 -23.50 -9.83
CA GLU A 164 14.56 -24.95 -10.06
C GLU A 164 13.15 -25.34 -10.49
N LEU A 165 12.15 -24.48 -10.22
CA LEU A 165 10.77 -24.68 -10.63
C LEU A 165 10.51 -24.25 -12.10
N LEU A 166 11.51 -23.62 -12.74
CA LEU A 166 11.40 -23.20 -14.13
C LEU A 166 11.58 -24.38 -15.09
N ARG A 167 10.72 -24.45 -16.08
CA ARG A 167 10.78 -25.41 -17.19
C ARG A 167 11.28 -24.69 -18.43
N LEU A 168 12.57 -24.78 -18.69
CA LEU A 168 13.27 -24.09 -19.76
C LEU A 168 13.99 -25.10 -20.65
N GLY A 169 13.73 -25.02 -21.96
CA GLY A 169 14.44 -25.85 -22.95
C GLY A 169 15.76 -25.27 -23.41
N ASP A 170 15.98 -23.95 -23.21
CA ASP A 170 17.15 -23.23 -23.67
C ASP A 170 18.19 -23.06 -22.55
N ALA A 171 19.43 -23.47 -22.80
CA ALA A 171 20.50 -23.41 -21.83
C ALA A 171 20.91 -21.96 -21.47
N GLY A 172 20.85 -21.03 -22.43
CA GLY A 172 21.16 -19.62 -22.20
C GLY A 172 20.11 -18.93 -21.35
N LEU A 173 18.83 -19.22 -21.56
CA LEU A 173 17.73 -18.73 -20.71
C LEU A 173 17.82 -19.33 -19.29
N LYS A 174 18.18 -20.59 -19.20
CA LYS A 174 18.40 -21.25 -17.89
C LYS A 174 19.54 -20.59 -17.11
N ALA A 175 20.63 -20.26 -17.79
CA ALA A 175 21.76 -19.55 -17.19
C ALA A 175 21.38 -18.12 -16.76
N LEU A 176 20.68 -17.39 -17.61
CA LEU A 176 20.20 -16.02 -17.32
C LEU A 176 19.27 -16.00 -16.10
N LEU A 177 18.27 -16.87 -16.07
CA LEU A 177 17.29 -16.90 -14.97
C LEU A 177 17.87 -17.50 -13.71
N GLY A 178 18.84 -18.40 -13.82
CA GLY A 178 19.63 -18.85 -12.68
C GLY A 178 20.39 -17.72 -12.01
N ASP A 179 20.97 -16.81 -12.80
CA ASP A 179 21.65 -15.61 -12.31
C ASP A 179 20.66 -14.58 -11.73
N TRP A 180 19.58 -14.29 -12.45
CA TRP A 180 18.60 -13.29 -12.00
C TRP A 180 17.77 -13.69 -10.78
N LEU A 181 17.60 -14.98 -10.56
CA LEU A 181 16.89 -15.55 -9.42
C LEU A 181 17.84 -16.13 -8.36
N GLU A 182 19.15 -15.84 -8.47
CA GLU A 182 20.09 -16.25 -7.44
C GLU A 182 19.73 -15.63 -6.10
N GLY A 183 19.69 -16.43 -5.04
CA GLY A 183 19.27 -15.99 -3.71
C GLY A 183 17.74 -15.88 -3.53
N VAL A 184 16.94 -16.33 -4.51
CA VAL A 184 15.48 -16.40 -4.38
C VAL A 184 15.08 -17.85 -4.09
N TYR A 185 14.62 -18.09 -2.88
CA TYR A 185 14.21 -19.42 -2.39
C TYR A 185 12.69 -19.52 -2.27
N THR A 186 12.19 -20.74 -2.09
CA THR A 186 10.77 -21.03 -1.99
C THR A 186 10.43 -21.71 -0.67
N ALA A 187 9.20 -21.47 -0.18
CA ALA A 187 8.60 -22.17 0.94
C ALA A 187 7.13 -22.50 0.62
N GLY A 188 6.65 -23.64 1.09
CA GLY A 188 5.28 -24.09 0.88
C GLY A 188 4.24 -23.27 1.67
N SER A 189 4.68 -22.61 2.76
CA SER A 189 3.84 -21.78 3.61
C SER A 189 4.62 -20.61 4.21
N PHE A 190 3.89 -19.60 4.70
CA PHE A 190 4.48 -18.46 5.40
C PHE A 190 5.22 -18.89 6.70
N ASP A 191 4.67 -19.83 7.43
CA ASP A 191 5.30 -20.36 8.65
C ASP A 191 6.63 -21.07 8.35
N GLU A 192 6.68 -21.81 7.26
CA GLU A 192 7.92 -22.45 6.78
C GLU A 192 8.96 -21.38 6.36
N ALA A 193 8.53 -20.34 5.67
CA ALA A 193 9.40 -19.23 5.30
C ALA A 193 9.99 -18.53 6.53
N LEU A 194 9.17 -18.27 7.55
CA LEU A 194 9.62 -17.68 8.82
C LEU A 194 10.61 -18.59 9.57
N ALA A 195 10.35 -19.90 9.61
CA ALA A 195 11.24 -20.88 10.25
C ALA A 195 12.63 -20.94 9.59
N ASN A 196 12.69 -20.70 8.28
CA ASN A 196 13.93 -20.76 7.50
C ASN A 196 14.65 -19.41 7.35
N ARG A 197 14.07 -18.29 7.79
CA ARG A 197 14.63 -16.94 7.59
C ARG A 197 16.06 -16.78 8.13
N ALA A 198 16.43 -17.48 9.19
CA ALA A 198 17.75 -17.42 9.79
C ALA A 198 18.86 -18.05 8.90
N LYS A 199 18.48 -18.79 7.87
CA LYS A 199 19.39 -19.38 6.89
C LYS A 199 19.75 -18.44 5.75
N LEU A 200 19.07 -17.29 5.66
CA LEU A 200 19.28 -16.31 4.57
C LEU A 200 20.52 -15.49 4.83
N SER A 201 21.29 -15.29 3.76
CA SER A 201 22.36 -14.31 3.68
C SER A 201 21.83 -12.95 3.22
N HIS A 202 22.70 -11.94 3.17
CA HIS A 202 22.34 -10.60 2.69
C HIS A 202 21.83 -10.64 1.25
N GLY A 203 20.65 -10.06 1.02
CA GLY A 203 20.04 -9.97 -0.30
C GLY A 203 19.23 -11.21 -0.70
N GLU A 204 19.28 -12.30 0.06
CA GLU A 204 18.48 -13.49 -0.18
C GLU A 204 17.06 -13.31 0.35
N VAL A 205 16.10 -13.93 -0.32
CA VAL A 205 14.67 -13.89 0.02
C VAL A 205 14.02 -15.26 -0.07
N ILE A 206 13.00 -15.49 0.72
CA ILE A 206 12.12 -16.67 0.60
C ILE A 206 10.75 -16.17 0.16
N MET A 207 10.19 -16.82 -0.85
CA MET A 207 8.86 -16.53 -1.38
C MET A 207 7.92 -17.71 -1.18
N THR A 208 6.67 -17.42 -0.90
CA THR A 208 5.56 -18.36 -0.99
C THR A 208 4.90 -18.26 -2.36
N ARG A 209 3.91 -19.13 -2.63
CA ARG A 209 3.19 -19.14 -3.92
C ARG A 209 2.47 -17.83 -4.20
N GLU A 210 2.07 -17.11 -3.17
CA GLU A 210 1.38 -15.82 -3.23
C GLU A 210 2.31 -14.65 -3.59
N GLY A 211 3.64 -14.89 -3.62
CA GLY A 211 4.63 -13.87 -3.93
C GLY A 211 4.94 -12.94 -2.77
#